data_63c0b9170cfd97070470696835446974
#
_entry.id   63c0b9170cfd97070470696835446974
#
_cell.length_a   1.000
_cell.length_b   1.000
_cell.length_c   1.000
_cell.angle_alpha   90.00
_cell.angle_beta   90.00
_cell.angle_gamma   90.00
#
_symmetry.space_group_name_H-M   'P 1'
#
loop_
_entity.id
_entity.type
_entity.pdbx_description
1 polymer ?
#
loop_
_entity_poly.entity_id
_entity_poly.type
_entity_poly.pdbx_seq_one_letter_code
_entity_poly.pdbx_strand_id
1 'polypeptide(L)'
;DDVYQEDIEVIELQEYAANLLGKEASLFFPSGTQSNLTAMLAHCQRGDEVLIGRHYHTNVYEARGVSVLGGVGICPIDTSESGSMKVSDMLSQIKDNDPHYAVTKLLCLENTFSGKVQPQQELEALAKAAHNKGLKVHLDGARLFNAHIHSGLTMKALTKSFDSISICLSKGLGAPIGSLLVSDQATINKALRLRKMLGGGMRQVGVIASYGMYALKNNVKRLQEDHD
;
A
#
# COMPACT_ATOMS: atom_id res chain seq x y z
N ASP A 1 -7.60 1.69 24.29
CA ASP A 1 -7.72 0.37 23.67
C ASP A 1 -8.04 0.54 22.17
N ASP A 2 -7.10 0.15 21.29
CA ASP A 2 -7.25 0.35 19.84
C ASP A 2 -8.43 -0.44 19.22
N VAL A 3 -8.86 -1.51 19.84
CA VAL A 3 -10.04 -2.25 19.35
C VAL A 3 -11.31 -1.41 19.37
N TYR A 4 -11.38 -0.45 20.32
CA TYR A 4 -12.46 0.53 20.44
C TYR A 4 -12.09 1.90 19.83
N GLN A 5 -10.89 2.00 19.22
CA GLN A 5 -10.35 3.25 18.64
C GLN A 5 -10.18 4.37 19.70
N GLU A 6 -9.74 3.99 20.88
CA GLU A 6 -9.55 4.89 22.04
C GLU A 6 -8.08 5.04 22.43
N ASP A 7 -7.15 4.37 21.73
CA ASP A 7 -5.72 4.44 22.01
C ASP A 7 -5.13 5.72 21.40
N ILE A 8 -4.75 6.66 22.24
CA ILE A 8 -4.31 8.00 21.83
C ILE A 8 -3.06 7.93 20.95
N GLU A 9 -2.09 7.08 21.30
CA GLU A 9 -0.84 6.94 20.53
C GLU A 9 -1.09 6.37 19.14
N VAL A 10 -2.07 5.47 19.01
CA VAL A 10 -2.47 4.92 17.70
C VAL A 10 -3.17 6.00 16.88
N ILE A 11 -4.09 6.75 17.48
CA ILE A 11 -4.82 7.85 16.81
C ILE A 11 -3.82 8.89 16.29
N GLU A 12 -2.91 9.37 17.16
CA GLU A 12 -1.90 10.36 16.77
C GLU A 12 -0.99 9.86 15.66
N LEU A 13 -0.53 8.60 15.72
CA LEU A 13 0.29 7.98 14.66
C LEU A 13 -0.47 7.95 13.33
N GLN A 14 -1.73 7.55 13.36
CA GLN A 14 -2.58 7.47 12.17
C GLN A 14 -2.81 8.84 11.55
N GLU A 15 -3.18 9.85 12.35
CA GLU A 15 -3.35 11.22 11.89
C GLU A 15 -2.06 11.81 11.32
N TYR A 16 -0.94 11.59 12.01
CA TYR A 16 0.36 12.05 11.53
C TYR A 16 0.72 11.45 10.16
N ALA A 17 0.54 10.13 9.99
CA ALA A 17 0.85 9.45 8.73
C ALA A 17 -0.08 9.90 7.59
N ALA A 18 -1.37 10.06 7.84
CA ALA A 18 -2.33 10.57 6.87
C ALA A 18 -1.91 11.97 6.37
N ASN A 19 -1.62 12.89 7.30
CA ASN A 19 -1.15 14.24 6.99
C ASN A 19 0.17 14.25 6.22
N LEU A 20 1.13 13.41 6.61
CA LEU A 20 2.45 13.29 5.99
C LEU A 20 2.35 12.84 4.52
N LEU A 21 1.47 11.89 4.24
CA LEU A 21 1.23 11.36 2.89
C LEU A 21 0.17 12.14 2.11
N GLY A 22 -0.50 13.12 2.73
CA GLY A 22 -1.52 13.95 2.07
C GLY A 22 -2.81 13.20 1.73
N LYS A 23 -3.25 12.31 2.61
CA LYS A 23 -4.50 11.55 2.52
C LYS A 23 -5.42 11.86 3.70
N GLU A 24 -6.68 11.41 3.62
CA GLU A 24 -7.70 11.73 4.61
C GLU A 24 -7.52 10.97 5.93
N ALA A 25 -7.13 9.70 5.85
CA ALA A 25 -7.05 8.82 7.00
C ALA A 25 -5.97 7.75 6.86
N SER A 26 -5.62 7.13 7.98
CA SER A 26 -4.79 5.94 7.98
C SER A 26 -5.23 4.94 9.05
N LEU A 27 -4.73 3.69 8.93
CA LEU A 27 -5.02 2.60 9.85
C LEU A 27 -3.74 1.81 10.14
N PHE A 28 -3.48 1.55 11.42
CA PHE A 28 -2.33 0.78 11.88
C PHE A 28 -2.56 -0.74 11.72
N PHE A 29 -1.53 -1.45 11.29
CA PHE A 29 -1.51 -2.91 11.08
C PHE A 29 -0.27 -3.55 11.70
N PRO A 30 -0.34 -4.82 12.13
CA PRO A 30 0.82 -5.56 12.64
C PRO A 30 1.88 -5.83 11.56
N SER A 31 1.49 -5.89 10.29
CA SER A 31 2.41 -6.20 9.19
C SER A 31 2.02 -5.52 7.87
N GLY A 32 3.01 -5.34 6.97
CA GLY A 32 2.78 -4.84 5.61
C GLY A 32 1.91 -5.79 4.78
N THR A 33 2.11 -7.10 4.91
CA THR A 33 1.29 -8.11 4.25
C THR A 33 -0.18 -7.97 4.60
N GLN A 34 -0.52 -7.76 5.89
CA GLN A 34 -1.91 -7.57 6.26
C GLN A 34 -2.45 -6.22 5.78
N SER A 35 -1.63 -5.16 5.77
CA SER A 35 -2.00 -3.86 5.22
C SER A 35 -2.32 -3.95 3.71
N ASN A 36 -1.43 -4.58 2.92
CA ASN A 36 -1.64 -4.79 1.47
C ASN A 36 -2.87 -5.65 1.19
N LEU A 37 -3.01 -6.78 1.87
CA LEU A 37 -4.17 -7.65 1.74
C LEU A 37 -5.47 -6.88 2.03
N THR A 38 -5.49 -6.13 3.12
CA THR A 38 -6.65 -5.33 3.52
C THR A 38 -6.98 -4.26 2.50
N ALA A 39 -5.97 -3.57 1.94
CA ALA A 39 -6.16 -2.60 0.87
C ALA A 39 -6.81 -3.22 -0.37
N MET A 40 -6.28 -4.35 -0.83
CA MET A 40 -6.85 -5.05 -1.98
C MET A 40 -8.29 -5.50 -1.73
N LEU A 41 -8.60 -6.04 -0.54
CA LEU A 41 -9.96 -6.44 -0.15
C LEU A 41 -10.91 -5.24 0.04
N ALA A 42 -10.39 -4.06 0.36
CA ALA A 42 -11.20 -2.84 0.47
C ALA A 42 -11.62 -2.29 -0.90
N HIS A 43 -10.80 -2.52 -1.93
CA HIS A 43 -11.05 -2.08 -3.31
C HIS A 43 -11.74 -3.12 -4.18
N CYS A 44 -11.59 -4.41 -3.87
CA CYS A 44 -12.11 -5.53 -4.65
C CYS A 44 -13.11 -6.36 -3.85
N GLN A 45 -13.97 -7.04 -4.56
CA GLN A 45 -14.86 -8.07 -4.03
C GLN A 45 -14.59 -9.42 -4.68
N ARG A 46 -15.17 -10.47 -4.14
CA ARG A 46 -15.08 -11.83 -4.71
C ARG A 46 -15.50 -11.81 -6.19
N GLY A 47 -14.65 -12.37 -7.05
CA GLY A 47 -14.86 -12.42 -8.50
C GLY A 47 -14.25 -11.25 -9.27
N ASP A 48 -13.78 -10.20 -8.59
CA ASP A 48 -12.99 -9.14 -9.22
C ASP A 48 -11.56 -9.60 -9.53
N GLU A 49 -10.84 -8.79 -10.30
CA GLU A 49 -9.44 -9.02 -10.67
C GLU A 49 -8.57 -7.82 -10.33
N VAL A 50 -7.34 -8.10 -9.86
CA VAL A 50 -6.27 -7.12 -9.66
C VAL A 50 -5.16 -7.32 -10.69
N LEU A 51 -4.76 -6.24 -11.36
CA LEU A 51 -3.54 -6.16 -12.18
C LEU A 51 -2.35 -5.89 -11.26
N ILE A 52 -1.26 -6.64 -11.42
CA ILE A 52 -0.13 -6.58 -10.50
C ILE A 52 1.18 -6.96 -11.21
N GLY A 53 2.29 -6.32 -10.83
CA GLY A 53 3.59 -6.71 -11.37
C GLY A 53 3.93 -8.16 -11.02
N ARG A 54 4.37 -8.95 -12.02
CA ARG A 54 4.66 -10.39 -11.89
C ARG A 54 5.56 -10.72 -10.70
N HIS A 55 6.55 -9.87 -10.43
CA HIS A 55 7.55 -10.08 -9.39
C HIS A 55 7.36 -9.19 -8.16
N TYR A 56 6.25 -8.43 -8.09
CA TYR A 56 5.95 -7.61 -6.93
C TYR A 56 5.69 -8.45 -5.68
N HIS A 57 6.02 -7.86 -4.54
CA HIS A 57 5.89 -8.50 -3.23
C HIS A 57 4.48 -9.04 -2.99
N THR A 58 3.48 -8.24 -3.27
CA THR A 58 2.05 -8.56 -3.13
C THR A 58 1.60 -9.73 -4.01
N ASN A 59 2.31 -10.02 -5.12
CA ASN A 59 2.03 -11.18 -5.96
C ASN A 59 2.77 -12.44 -5.48
N VAL A 60 4.02 -12.32 -5.04
CA VAL A 60 4.93 -13.46 -4.85
C VAL A 60 5.05 -13.87 -3.39
N TYR A 61 5.13 -12.91 -2.46
CA TYR A 61 5.56 -13.14 -1.08
C TYR A 61 4.46 -13.01 -0.03
N GLU A 62 3.18 -12.89 -0.43
CA GLU A 62 2.02 -12.75 0.47
C GLU A 62 1.08 -13.96 0.42
N ALA A 63 1.63 -15.14 0.10
CA ALA A 63 0.92 -16.43 0.11
C ALA A 63 -0.40 -16.42 -0.69
N ARG A 64 -0.54 -15.55 -1.70
CA ARG A 64 -1.78 -15.39 -2.48
C ARG A 64 -3.00 -15.03 -1.63
N GLY A 65 -2.80 -14.32 -0.52
CA GLY A 65 -3.85 -14.02 0.46
C GLY A 65 -5.09 -13.39 -0.16
N VAL A 66 -4.94 -12.47 -1.12
CA VAL A 66 -6.04 -11.81 -1.81
C VAL A 66 -6.93 -12.80 -2.58
N SER A 67 -6.35 -13.84 -3.19
CA SER A 67 -7.10 -14.90 -3.86
C SER A 67 -7.73 -15.87 -2.87
N VAL A 68 -6.97 -16.30 -1.86
CA VAL A 68 -7.40 -17.30 -0.88
C VAL A 68 -8.53 -16.76 0.01
N LEU A 69 -8.37 -15.56 0.55
CA LEU A 69 -9.31 -14.97 1.51
C LEU A 69 -10.36 -14.10 0.82
N GLY A 70 -9.98 -13.38 -0.23
CA GLY A 70 -10.87 -12.46 -0.94
C GLY A 70 -11.59 -13.07 -2.13
N GLY A 71 -11.10 -14.18 -2.67
CA GLY A 71 -11.61 -14.73 -3.93
C GLY A 71 -11.40 -13.80 -5.12
N VAL A 72 -10.36 -12.95 -5.05
CA VAL A 72 -9.98 -12.01 -6.11
C VAL A 72 -8.99 -12.66 -7.06
N GLY A 73 -9.23 -12.55 -8.35
CA GLY A 73 -8.30 -13.02 -9.39
C GLY A 73 -7.04 -12.15 -9.43
N ILE A 74 -5.90 -12.74 -9.76
CA ILE A 74 -4.64 -12.03 -9.97
C ILE A 74 -4.26 -12.14 -11.43
N CYS A 75 -4.04 -10.99 -12.09
CA CYS A 75 -3.50 -10.89 -13.43
C CYS A 75 -2.08 -10.31 -13.36
N PRO A 76 -1.04 -11.15 -13.41
CA PRO A 76 0.34 -10.70 -13.35
C PRO A 76 0.79 -10.08 -14.68
N ILE A 77 1.37 -8.89 -14.60
CA ILE A 77 1.92 -8.16 -15.75
C ILE A 77 3.44 -8.19 -15.68
N ASP A 78 4.09 -8.39 -16.82
CA ASP A 78 5.54 -8.40 -16.89
C ASP A 78 6.12 -7.02 -16.59
N THR A 79 7.22 -7.01 -15.84
CA THR A 79 7.95 -5.81 -15.46
C THR A 79 9.39 -5.90 -15.93
N SER A 80 10.02 -4.75 -16.09
CA SER A 80 11.48 -4.67 -16.29
C SER A 80 12.23 -5.16 -15.05
N GLU A 81 13.54 -5.26 -15.14
CA GLU A 81 14.41 -5.58 -13.98
C GLU A 81 14.36 -4.52 -12.87
N SER A 82 13.98 -3.29 -13.19
CA SER A 82 13.75 -2.22 -12.21
C SER A 82 12.35 -2.24 -11.58
N GLY A 83 11.49 -3.16 -12.03
CA GLY A 83 10.11 -3.26 -11.59
C GLY A 83 9.12 -2.40 -12.38
N SER A 84 9.58 -1.61 -13.36
CA SER A 84 8.69 -0.77 -14.16
C SER A 84 7.78 -1.60 -15.07
N MET A 85 6.52 -1.20 -15.15
CA MET A 85 5.49 -1.78 -16.01
C MET A 85 5.21 -0.82 -17.18
N LYS A 86 4.95 -1.34 -18.37
CA LYS A 86 4.52 -0.50 -19.50
C LYS A 86 3.03 -0.24 -19.40
N VAL A 87 2.63 1.02 -19.68
CA VAL A 87 1.21 1.42 -19.72
C VAL A 87 0.43 0.60 -20.75
N SER A 88 1.03 0.33 -21.95
CA SER A 88 0.40 -0.50 -22.98
C SER A 88 0.08 -1.91 -22.51
N ASP A 89 1.03 -2.51 -21.78
CA ASP A 89 0.90 -3.89 -21.30
C ASP A 89 -0.19 -3.97 -20.23
N MET A 90 -0.22 -3.00 -19.30
CA MET A 90 -1.27 -2.87 -18.30
C MET A 90 -2.66 -2.69 -18.95
N LEU A 91 -2.79 -1.78 -19.91
CA LEU A 91 -4.06 -1.52 -20.59
C LEU A 91 -4.56 -2.74 -21.37
N SER A 92 -3.67 -3.53 -21.97
CA SER A 92 -4.03 -4.74 -22.74
C SER A 92 -4.62 -5.86 -21.85
N GLN A 93 -4.39 -5.82 -20.55
CA GLN A 93 -4.90 -6.81 -19.60
C GLN A 93 -6.27 -6.44 -19.01
N ILE A 94 -6.74 -5.21 -19.20
CA ILE A 94 -8.07 -4.80 -18.72
C ILE A 94 -9.12 -5.48 -19.59
N LYS A 95 -9.98 -6.28 -18.92
CA LYS A 95 -11.05 -7.03 -19.59
C LYS A 95 -12.23 -6.11 -19.97
N ASP A 96 -12.89 -6.47 -21.06
CA ASP A 96 -14.18 -5.86 -21.41
C ASP A 96 -15.25 -6.25 -20.38
N ASN A 97 -16.32 -5.44 -20.33
CA ASN A 97 -17.48 -5.78 -19.51
C ASN A 97 -18.33 -6.87 -20.19
N ASP A 98 -17.87 -8.12 -20.07
CA ASP A 98 -18.45 -9.30 -20.66
C ASP A 98 -18.57 -10.39 -19.58
N PRO A 99 -19.69 -11.15 -19.49
CA PRO A 99 -19.90 -12.16 -18.45
C PRO A 99 -18.88 -13.31 -18.44
N HIS A 100 -18.07 -13.46 -19.48
CA HIS A 100 -17.00 -14.45 -19.54
C HIS A 100 -15.73 -14.05 -18.77
N TYR A 101 -15.61 -12.79 -18.38
CA TYR A 101 -14.40 -12.26 -17.74
C TYR A 101 -14.62 -11.80 -16.30
N ALA A 102 -13.59 -11.89 -15.48
CA ALA A 102 -13.53 -11.19 -14.20
C ALA A 102 -13.54 -9.66 -14.42
N VAL A 103 -14.12 -8.92 -13.48
CA VAL A 103 -14.12 -7.45 -13.57
C VAL A 103 -12.81 -6.92 -13.02
N THR A 104 -12.01 -6.28 -13.89
CA THR A 104 -10.76 -5.63 -13.45
C THR A 104 -11.08 -4.39 -12.63
N LYS A 105 -10.63 -4.32 -11.36
CA LYS A 105 -10.97 -3.25 -10.40
C LYS A 105 -9.78 -2.49 -9.87
N LEU A 106 -8.61 -3.12 -9.79
CA LEU A 106 -7.47 -2.58 -9.08
C LEU A 106 -6.18 -2.76 -9.89
N LEU A 107 -5.34 -1.72 -9.89
CA LEU A 107 -3.93 -1.81 -10.23
C LEU A 107 -3.12 -1.76 -8.95
N CYS A 108 -2.27 -2.75 -8.69
CA CYS A 108 -1.33 -2.77 -7.59
C CYS A 108 0.08 -2.48 -8.10
N LEU A 109 0.70 -1.43 -7.56
CA LEU A 109 2.06 -0.99 -7.86
C LEU A 109 2.95 -1.15 -6.64
N GLU A 110 4.27 -1.08 -6.83
CA GLU A 110 5.26 -1.23 -5.75
C GLU A 110 6.37 -0.19 -5.91
N ASN A 111 6.79 0.45 -4.81
CA ASN A 111 7.99 1.28 -4.73
C ASN A 111 8.53 1.30 -3.29
N THR A 112 9.78 0.85 -3.04
CA THR A 112 10.82 0.40 -3.99
C THR A 112 10.60 -1.06 -4.39
N PHE A 113 10.92 -1.41 -5.63
CA PHE A 113 10.93 -2.81 -6.10
C PHE A 113 12.30 -3.44 -5.84
N SER A 114 12.36 -4.45 -4.99
CA SER A 114 13.62 -5.15 -4.66
C SER A 114 14.78 -4.19 -4.33
N GLY A 115 14.50 -3.10 -3.62
CA GLY A 115 15.45 -2.04 -3.27
C GLY A 115 15.69 -1.00 -4.36
N LYS A 116 15.16 -1.15 -5.57
CA LYS A 116 15.28 -0.18 -6.66
C LYS A 116 14.12 0.82 -6.61
N VAL A 117 14.44 2.11 -6.68
CA VAL A 117 13.43 3.18 -6.76
C VAL A 117 12.88 3.22 -8.18
N GLN A 118 11.57 3.11 -8.32
CA GLN A 118 10.91 3.26 -9.61
C GLN A 118 10.74 4.75 -9.95
N PRO A 119 10.88 5.14 -11.24
CA PRO A 119 10.66 6.51 -11.66
C PRO A 119 9.22 6.96 -11.37
N GLN A 120 9.08 8.05 -10.60
CA GLN A 120 7.78 8.56 -10.17
C GLN A 120 6.85 8.89 -11.37
N GLN A 121 7.42 9.42 -12.46
CA GLN A 121 6.66 9.75 -13.67
C GLN A 121 6.03 8.52 -14.32
N GLU A 122 6.71 7.36 -14.30
CA GLU A 122 6.17 6.11 -14.84
C GLU A 122 5.02 5.58 -13.98
N LEU A 123 5.18 5.63 -12.64
CA LEU A 123 4.11 5.26 -11.71
C LEU A 123 2.88 6.16 -11.83
N GLU A 124 3.08 7.48 -12.00
CA GLU A 124 1.99 8.45 -12.23
C GLU A 124 1.28 8.20 -13.57
N ALA A 125 2.03 7.86 -14.62
CA ALA A 125 1.45 7.53 -15.93
C ALA A 125 0.57 6.26 -15.86
N LEU A 126 1.02 5.23 -15.16
CA LEU A 126 0.25 4.01 -14.90
C LEU A 126 -1.01 4.31 -14.10
N ALA A 127 -0.89 5.06 -12.99
CA ALA A 127 -2.04 5.44 -12.16
C ALA A 127 -3.07 6.24 -12.95
N LYS A 128 -2.63 7.23 -13.74
CA LYS A 128 -3.51 8.02 -14.60
C LYS A 128 -4.24 7.15 -15.64
N ALA A 129 -3.52 6.23 -16.28
CA ALA A 129 -4.11 5.32 -17.26
C ALA A 129 -5.14 4.38 -16.62
N ALA A 130 -4.85 3.85 -15.42
CA ALA A 130 -5.77 3.02 -14.64
C ALA A 130 -7.03 3.79 -14.24
N HIS A 131 -6.89 4.99 -13.70
CA HIS A 131 -8.01 5.86 -13.33
C HIS A 131 -8.90 6.20 -14.55
N ASN A 132 -8.30 6.46 -15.71
CA ASN A 132 -9.07 6.70 -16.95
C ASN A 132 -9.92 5.49 -17.39
N LYS A 133 -9.58 4.30 -16.88
CA LYS A 133 -10.35 3.05 -17.08
C LYS A 133 -11.27 2.72 -15.90
N GLY A 134 -11.34 3.59 -14.90
CA GLY A 134 -12.20 3.40 -13.73
C GLY A 134 -11.61 2.45 -12.67
N LEU A 135 -10.34 2.07 -12.79
CA LEU A 135 -9.66 1.26 -11.78
C LEU A 135 -9.21 2.12 -10.60
N LYS A 136 -9.16 1.51 -9.42
CA LYS A 136 -8.42 2.04 -8.27
C LYS A 136 -6.93 1.66 -8.36
N VAL A 137 -6.08 2.42 -7.66
CA VAL A 137 -4.63 2.17 -7.65
C VAL A 137 -4.13 2.09 -6.21
N HIS A 138 -3.55 0.93 -5.86
CA HIS A 138 -2.85 0.71 -4.59
C HIS A 138 -1.34 0.72 -4.80
N LEU A 139 -0.61 1.39 -3.89
CA LEU A 139 0.86 1.36 -3.85
C LEU A 139 1.34 0.57 -2.63
N ASP A 140 2.02 -0.56 -2.86
CA ASP A 140 2.91 -1.12 -1.85
C ASP A 140 4.14 -0.21 -1.72
N GLY A 141 4.11 0.63 -0.70
CA GLY A 141 5.15 1.60 -0.37
C GLY A 141 5.98 1.16 0.83
N ALA A 142 6.21 -0.14 1.00
CA ALA A 142 6.90 -0.70 2.17
C ALA A 142 8.24 0.00 2.50
N ARG A 143 8.95 0.51 1.47
CA ARG A 143 10.16 1.32 1.61
C ARG A 143 10.03 2.70 0.93
N LEU A 144 8.86 3.29 0.94
CA LEU A 144 8.59 4.57 0.27
C LEU A 144 9.42 5.72 0.86
N PHE A 145 9.79 5.66 2.13
CA PHE A 145 10.69 6.64 2.76
C PHE A 145 12.11 6.58 2.19
N ASN A 146 12.60 5.39 1.79
CA ASN A 146 13.86 5.28 1.05
C ASN A 146 13.73 5.93 -0.34
N ALA A 147 12.61 5.72 -1.04
CA ALA A 147 12.35 6.40 -2.31
C ALA A 147 12.26 7.94 -2.14
N HIS A 148 11.68 8.42 -1.05
CA HIS A 148 11.65 9.85 -0.68
C HIS A 148 13.05 10.43 -0.54
N ILE A 149 13.90 9.80 0.25
CA ILE A 149 15.28 10.26 0.46
C ILE A 149 16.09 10.21 -0.84
N HIS A 150 16.00 9.12 -1.60
CA HIS A 150 16.72 8.96 -2.86
C HIS A 150 16.30 9.97 -3.93
N SER A 151 15.00 10.22 -4.08
CA SER A 151 14.48 11.09 -5.15
C SER A 151 14.43 12.57 -4.80
N GLY A 152 14.46 12.92 -3.50
CA GLY A 152 14.22 14.26 -3.00
C GLY A 152 12.76 14.74 -3.12
N LEU A 153 11.86 13.91 -3.64
CA LEU A 153 10.43 14.24 -3.74
C LEU A 153 9.76 14.17 -2.36
N THR A 154 8.81 15.06 -2.08
CA THR A 154 8.04 15.00 -0.83
C THR A 154 7.15 13.76 -0.78
N MET A 155 6.81 13.28 0.42
CA MET A 155 5.88 12.15 0.58
C MET A 155 4.54 12.41 -0.12
N LYS A 156 4.01 13.64 -0.04
CA LYS A 156 2.78 14.03 -0.75
C LYS A 156 2.92 13.91 -2.27
N ALA A 157 4.07 14.30 -2.83
CA ALA A 157 4.33 14.17 -4.27
C ALA A 157 4.40 12.69 -4.69
N LEU A 158 5.05 11.84 -3.88
CA LEU A 158 5.14 10.41 -4.14
C LEU A 158 3.81 9.67 -4.08
N THR A 159 2.83 10.19 -3.32
CA THR A 159 1.57 9.48 -3.01
C THR A 159 0.33 10.05 -3.69
N LYS A 160 0.40 11.24 -4.25
CA LYS A 160 -0.78 11.99 -4.78
C LYS A 160 -1.65 11.19 -5.75
N SER A 161 -1.02 10.35 -6.59
CA SER A 161 -1.67 9.65 -7.69
C SER A 161 -2.27 8.29 -7.31
N PHE A 162 -2.15 7.85 -6.06
CA PHE A 162 -2.63 6.53 -5.62
C PHE A 162 -3.83 6.67 -4.69
N ASP A 163 -4.79 5.74 -4.78
CA ASP A 163 -5.98 5.73 -3.93
C ASP A 163 -5.65 5.23 -2.52
N SER A 164 -4.79 4.23 -2.41
CA SER A 164 -4.31 3.71 -1.13
C SER A 164 -2.82 3.38 -1.16
N ILE A 165 -2.15 3.54 -0.04
CA ILE A 165 -0.72 3.31 0.12
C ILE A 165 -0.47 2.51 1.40
N SER A 166 0.30 1.43 1.32
CA SER A 166 0.86 0.76 2.50
C SER A 166 2.29 1.24 2.73
N ILE A 167 2.63 1.59 3.98
CA ILE A 167 3.99 1.90 4.40
C ILE A 167 4.40 0.99 5.57
N CYS A 168 5.64 0.53 5.60
CA CYS A 168 6.17 -0.23 6.72
C CYS A 168 6.99 0.66 7.65
N LEU A 169 6.74 0.48 8.95
CA LEU A 169 7.52 1.13 10.03
C LEU A 169 8.70 0.25 10.47
N SER A 170 8.59 -1.07 10.26
CA SER A 170 9.50 -2.12 10.75
C SER A 170 10.60 -2.51 9.76
N LYS A 171 11.01 -1.61 8.88
CA LYS A 171 12.13 -1.79 7.94
C LYS A 171 13.21 -0.75 8.24
N GLY A 172 13.74 -0.02 7.27
CA GLY A 172 14.76 1.02 7.47
C GLY A 172 14.41 2.08 8.52
N LEU A 173 13.11 2.36 8.71
CA LEU A 173 12.65 3.26 9.77
C LEU A 173 12.94 2.75 11.20
N GLY A 174 13.14 1.44 11.38
CA GLY A 174 13.64 0.86 12.62
C GLY A 174 12.62 0.69 13.75
N ALA A 175 11.31 0.83 13.50
CA ALA A 175 10.32 0.43 14.48
C ALA A 175 10.30 -1.11 14.62
N PRO A 176 9.99 -1.66 15.80
CA PRO A 176 10.07 -3.11 16.02
C PRO A 176 9.03 -3.90 15.23
N ILE A 177 7.88 -3.29 14.97
CA ILE A 177 6.72 -3.90 14.27
C ILE A 177 5.82 -2.79 13.74
N GLY A 178 5.04 -3.07 12.71
CA GLY A 178 3.93 -2.24 12.28
C GLY A 178 4.05 -1.72 10.86
N SER A 179 2.87 -1.45 10.33
CA SER A 179 2.64 -0.84 9.02
C SER A 179 1.41 0.05 9.09
N LEU A 180 1.27 0.94 8.14
CA LEU A 180 0.10 1.81 8.02
C LEU A 180 -0.47 1.70 6.61
N LEU A 181 -1.79 1.53 6.53
CA LEU A 181 -2.56 1.76 5.31
C LEU A 181 -3.08 3.18 5.33
N VAL A 182 -2.83 3.93 4.27
CA VAL A 182 -3.22 5.34 4.15
C VAL A 182 -4.09 5.53 2.92
N SER A 183 -5.26 6.19 3.05
CA SER A 183 -6.25 6.31 1.98
C SER A 183 -7.29 7.41 2.28
N ASP A 184 -8.38 7.42 1.50
CA ASP A 184 -9.60 8.14 1.85
C ASP A 184 -10.31 7.50 3.06
N GLN A 185 -11.17 8.28 3.72
CA GLN A 185 -11.87 7.83 4.93
C GLN A 185 -12.80 6.62 4.65
N ALA A 186 -13.43 6.58 3.48
CA ALA A 186 -14.37 5.50 3.13
C ALA A 186 -13.62 4.15 2.99
N THR A 187 -12.45 4.16 2.36
CA THR A 187 -11.58 2.98 2.24
C THR A 187 -11.06 2.55 3.62
N ILE A 188 -10.63 3.49 4.48
CA ILE A 188 -10.16 3.17 5.83
C ILE A 188 -11.29 2.59 6.71
N ASN A 189 -12.51 3.05 6.59
CA ASN A 189 -13.66 2.50 7.31
C ASN A 189 -13.93 1.03 6.91
N LYS A 190 -13.76 0.67 5.63
CA LYS A 190 -13.81 -0.75 5.18
C LYS A 190 -12.62 -1.54 5.73
N ALA A 191 -11.43 -0.96 5.64
CA ALA A 191 -10.19 -1.58 6.09
C ALA A 191 -10.23 -1.91 7.60
N LEU A 192 -10.83 -1.08 8.42
CA LEU A 192 -11.01 -1.33 9.86
C LEU A 192 -11.77 -2.64 10.15
N ARG A 193 -12.87 -2.88 9.41
CA ARG A 193 -13.64 -4.13 9.54
C ARG A 193 -12.85 -5.33 9.03
N LEU A 194 -12.15 -5.17 7.94
CA LEU A 194 -11.27 -6.21 7.36
C LEU A 194 -10.10 -6.52 8.30
N ARG A 195 -9.45 -5.50 8.88
CA ARG A 195 -8.40 -5.69 9.90
C ARG A 195 -8.91 -6.53 11.08
N LYS A 196 -10.12 -6.23 11.56
CA LYS A 196 -10.74 -7.00 12.67
C LYS A 196 -10.97 -8.46 12.26
N MET A 197 -11.54 -8.69 11.09
CA MET A 197 -11.83 -10.03 10.56
C MET A 197 -10.54 -10.85 10.36
N LEU A 198 -9.45 -10.21 9.94
CA LEU A 198 -8.14 -10.84 9.73
C LEU A 198 -7.30 -10.99 11.03
N GLY A 199 -7.86 -10.64 12.18
CA GLY A 199 -7.16 -10.78 13.48
C GLY A 199 -6.09 -9.72 13.74
N GLY A 200 -6.05 -8.61 12.97
CA GLY A 200 -5.06 -7.55 13.09
C GLY A 200 -5.39 -6.46 14.11
N GLY A 201 -6.53 -6.54 14.78
CA GLY A 201 -6.87 -5.62 15.86
C GLY A 201 -6.15 -6.03 17.16
N MET A 202 -5.31 -5.14 17.70
CA MET A 202 -4.55 -5.36 18.92
C MET A 202 -5.05 -4.39 20.00
N ARG A 203 -5.13 -4.86 21.26
CA ARG A 203 -5.76 -4.11 22.37
C ARG A 203 -4.92 -2.89 22.79
N GLN A 204 -3.85 -3.10 23.55
CA GLN A 204 -2.98 -2.05 24.14
C GLN A 204 -1.77 -1.82 23.22
N VAL A 205 -2.02 -1.48 21.96
CA VAL A 205 -0.96 -1.38 20.95
C VAL A 205 -0.30 0.01 20.89
N GLY A 206 -0.77 0.97 21.66
CA GLY A 206 -0.21 2.32 21.72
C GLY A 206 1.28 2.36 22.03
N VAL A 207 1.78 1.44 22.85
CA VAL A 207 3.22 1.30 23.09
C VAL A 207 4.00 1.00 21.80
N ILE A 208 3.44 0.22 20.89
CA ILE A 208 4.03 -0.05 19.58
C ILE A 208 3.86 1.16 18.64
N ALA A 209 2.70 1.79 18.68
CA ALA A 209 2.43 2.99 17.89
C ALA A 209 3.39 4.14 18.21
N SER A 210 3.75 4.31 19.50
CA SER A 210 4.72 5.32 19.92
C SER A 210 6.12 5.09 19.33
N TYR A 211 6.57 3.83 19.18
CA TYR A 211 7.81 3.53 18.43
C TYR A 211 7.68 3.88 16.95
N GLY A 212 6.52 3.63 16.34
CA GLY A 212 6.24 4.04 14.96
C GLY A 212 6.27 5.55 14.78
N MET A 213 5.67 6.28 15.71
CA MET A 213 5.70 7.75 15.72
C MET A 213 7.14 8.28 15.88
N TYR A 214 7.92 7.70 16.80
CA TYR A 214 9.32 8.04 16.97
C TYR A 214 10.11 7.82 15.67
N ALA A 215 9.91 6.66 15.03
CA ALA A 215 10.58 6.30 13.78
C ALA A 215 10.27 7.30 12.66
N LEU A 216 8.99 7.66 12.48
CA LEU A 216 8.58 8.64 11.47
C LEU A 216 9.14 10.05 11.71
N LYS A 217 9.26 10.47 12.98
CA LYS A 217 9.78 11.81 13.33
C LYS A 217 11.29 11.90 13.29
N ASN A 218 12.00 10.81 13.62
CA ASN A 218 13.44 10.89 13.89
C ASN A 218 14.32 10.11 12.90
N ASN A 219 13.81 9.02 12.31
CA ASN A 219 14.65 8.10 11.54
C ASN A 219 14.59 8.28 10.02
N VAL A 220 13.65 9.08 9.49
CA VAL A 220 13.51 9.26 8.04
C VAL A 220 14.79 9.79 7.39
N LYS A 221 15.40 10.83 7.97
CA LYS A 221 16.65 11.42 7.44
C LYS A 221 17.84 10.46 7.51
N ARG A 222 17.85 9.55 8.51
CA ARG A 222 18.90 8.56 8.69
C ARG A 222 18.90 7.50 7.60
N LEU A 223 17.79 7.32 6.85
CA LEU A 223 17.74 6.41 5.71
C LEU A 223 18.77 6.74 4.61
N GLN A 224 19.35 7.95 4.62
CA GLN A 224 20.48 8.26 3.74
C GLN A 224 21.67 7.32 4.00
N GLU A 225 21.91 6.96 5.26
CA GLU A 225 22.97 6.02 5.65
C GLU A 225 22.78 4.60 5.06
N ASP A 226 21.52 4.23 4.75
CA ASP A 226 21.19 2.96 4.10
C ASP A 226 21.56 2.97 2.60
N HIS A 227 21.79 4.15 2.01
CA HIS A 227 22.09 4.34 0.58
C HIS A 227 23.57 4.53 0.28
N ASP A 228 24.37 4.89 1.27
CA ASP A 228 25.81 5.12 1.18
C ASP A 228 26.60 3.80 1.25
#